data_208ee5c25e26fb9b16f1aadc2e9fe150
#
_entry.id   208ee5c25e26fb9b16f1aadc2e9fe150
#
_cell.length_a   1.000
_cell.length_b   1.000
_cell.length_c   1.000
_cell.angle_alpha   90.00
_cell.angle_beta   90.00
_cell.angle_gamma   90.00
#
_symmetry.space_group_name_H-M   'P 1'
#
loop_
_entity.id
_entity.type
_entity.pdbx_description
1 polymer ?
#
loop_
_entity_poly.entity_id
_entity_poly.type
_entity_poly.pdbx_seq_one_letter_code
_entity_poly.pdbx_strand_id
1 'polypeptide(L)'
;VHKEDGPSVIQQVGDKIVILERDLAAERTLMNDIEQLHSGFIRFNQGNVLSLKGAEVLKNNWFFLFIDTLREKQIPLFGTETLKQFKFNTAKPSTRLYISSNTDWFDAKVDISFGDQKVSVQDIKNMLANKQQFVPLKDGSLGLLPEKWLNKYSLLFKVGEGKTDNLKLSKYHFSILDDLYQQRDEEELIFQLEGKYEKIRERYAITDIAPPAHLSPILRPYQVSGFQWLNYLHDVQWGGILADDMGLGKTIQTLSFLQHLKEKN
;
A
#
# COMPACT_ATOMS: atom_id res chain seq x y z
N VAL A 1 23.42 -6.20 -38.22
CA VAL A 1 23.97 -6.98 -37.10
C VAL A 1 25.48 -7.05 -37.32
N HIS A 2 26.23 -6.17 -36.66
CA HIS A 2 27.67 -6.12 -36.78
C HIS A 2 28.31 -7.10 -35.81
N LYS A 3 29.20 -7.95 -36.26
CA LYS A 3 30.14 -8.69 -35.45
C LYS A 3 31.08 -7.71 -34.77
N GLU A 4 30.84 -7.42 -33.52
CA GLU A 4 31.70 -6.55 -32.75
C GLU A 4 32.32 -7.34 -31.59
N ASP A 5 33.26 -8.24 -31.96
CA ASP A 5 34.05 -8.99 -30.98
C ASP A 5 35.33 -8.23 -30.57
N GLY A 6 35.49 -6.99 -31.03
CA GLY A 6 36.68 -6.20 -30.80
C GLY A 6 36.59 -5.30 -29.55
N PRO A 7 37.75 -4.82 -29.06
CA PRO A 7 37.84 -3.91 -27.93
C PRO A 7 37.29 -2.51 -28.21
N SER A 8 36.94 -2.21 -29.45
CA SER A 8 36.40 -0.93 -29.86
C SER A 8 35.29 -1.08 -30.88
N VAL A 9 34.29 -0.19 -30.81
CA VAL A 9 33.17 -0.06 -31.75
C VAL A 9 33.31 1.26 -32.49
N ILE A 10 33.27 1.21 -33.82
CA ILE A 10 33.27 2.40 -34.64
C ILE A 10 31.85 2.74 -35.05
N GLN A 11 31.35 3.89 -34.65
CA GLN A 11 30.02 4.37 -34.96
C GLN A 11 30.04 5.72 -35.64
N GLN A 12 29.28 5.88 -36.72
CA GLN A 12 29.07 7.19 -37.34
C GLN A 12 27.90 7.90 -36.66
N VAL A 13 28.15 9.08 -36.11
CA VAL A 13 27.14 9.93 -35.49
C VAL A 13 27.12 11.27 -36.24
N GLY A 14 26.16 11.42 -37.17
CA GLY A 14 26.15 12.54 -38.12
C GLY A 14 27.39 12.51 -39.04
N ASP A 15 28.13 13.62 -39.10
CA ASP A 15 29.36 13.72 -39.90
C ASP A 15 30.64 13.31 -39.13
N LYS A 16 30.50 12.79 -37.92
CA LYS A 16 31.63 12.40 -37.08
C LYS A 16 31.71 10.88 -36.97
N ILE A 17 32.94 10.36 -37.02
CA ILE A 17 33.22 8.97 -36.66
C ILE A 17 33.63 8.95 -35.19
N VAL A 18 32.91 8.20 -34.39
CA VAL A 18 33.16 8.01 -32.96
C VAL A 18 33.71 6.61 -32.76
N ILE A 19 34.83 6.48 -32.11
CA ILE A 19 35.42 5.22 -31.69
C ILE A 19 35.09 5.06 -30.20
N LEU A 20 34.30 4.06 -29.88
CA LEU A 20 33.96 3.71 -28.51
C LEU A 20 34.85 2.57 -28.04
N GLU A 21 35.65 2.81 -27.02
CA GLU A 21 36.41 1.75 -26.35
C GLU A 21 35.50 0.97 -25.41
N ARG A 22 35.52 -0.34 -25.50
CA ARG A 22 34.70 -1.24 -24.70
C ARG A 22 35.51 -1.75 -23.53
N ASP A 23 34.88 -1.71 -22.34
CA ASP A 23 35.37 -2.45 -21.18
C ASP A 23 34.80 -3.87 -21.22
N LEU A 24 35.49 -4.78 -21.91
CA LEU A 24 35.09 -6.17 -22.06
C LEU A 24 35.03 -6.93 -20.72
N ALA A 25 35.77 -6.49 -19.72
CA ALA A 25 35.73 -7.08 -18.38
C ALA A 25 34.44 -6.70 -17.64
N ALA A 26 34.08 -5.41 -17.67
CA ALA A 26 32.83 -4.91 -17.11
C ALA A 26 31.62 -5.51 -17.82
N GLU A 27 31.63 -5.62 -19.15
CA GLU A 27 30.55 -6.25 -19.94
C GLU A 27 30.37 -7.72 -19.59
N ARG A 28 31.44 -8.49 -19.42
CA ARG A 28 31.36 -9.90 -18.99
C ARG A 28 30.81 -10.03 -17.58
N THR A 29 31.22 -9.16 -16.67
CA THR A 29 30.70 -9.15 -15.29
C THR A 29 29.22 -8.86 -15.30
N LEU A 30 28.78 -7.85 -16.06
CA LEU A 30 27.37 -7.50 -16.21
C LEU A 30 26.55 -8.66 -16.78
N MET A 31 27.04 -9.34 -17.84
CA MET A 31 26.36 -10.49 -18.42
C MET A 31 26.24 -11.66 -17.45
N ASN A 32 27.28 -11.92 -16.66
CA ASN A 32 27.22 -12.95 -15.62
C ASN A 32 26.22 -12.59 -14.51
N ASP A 33 26.19 -11.33 -14.09
CA ASP A 33 25.24 -10.82 -13.09
C ASP A 33 23.80 -10.99 -13.58
N ILE A 34 23.55 -10.63 -14.85
CA ILE A 34 22.20 -10.80 -15.46
C ILE A 34 21.83 -12.28 -15.57
N GLU A 35 22.77 -13.14 -15.97
CA GLU A 35 22.51 -14.58 -16.10
C GLU A 35 22.16 -15.24 -14.76
N GLN A 36 22.75 -14.77 -13.66
CA GLN A 36 22.45 -15.26 -12.32
C GLN A 36 21.04 -14.93 -11.85
N LEU A 37 20.36 -13.97 -12.48
CA LEU A 37 18.98 -13.60 -12.12
C LEU A 37 17.95 -14.69 -12.46
N HIS A 38 18.28 -15.64 -13.34
CA HIS A 38 17.42 -16.79 -13.64
C HIS A 38 18.19 -18.00 -14.13
N SER A 39 17.99 -19.14 -13.47
CA SER A 39 18.66 -20.41 -13.83
C SER A 39 18.28 -20.99 -15.21
N GLY A 40 17.20 -20.52 -15.78
CA GLY A 40 16.69 -20.95 -17.09
C GLY A 40 17.23 -20.15 -18.26
N PHE A 41 18.13 -19.19 -18.07
CA PHE A 41 18.75 -18.45 -19.16
C PHE A 41 19.64 -19.38 -20.00
N ILE A 42 19.51 -19.26 -21.31
CA ILE A 42 20.31 -19.94 -22.28
C ILE A 42 21.14 -18.94 -23.06
N ARG A 43 22.44 -19.10 -23.08
CA ARG A 43 23.37 -18.24 -23.84
C ARG A 43 23.39 -18.60 -25.30
N PHE A 44 23.29 -17.62 -26.15
CA PHE A 44 23.44 -17.68 -27.58
C PHE A 44 24.47 -16.66 -28.07
N ASN A 45 24.91 -16.82 -29.32
CA ASN A 45 25.73 -15.84 -30.01
C ASN A 45 27.03 -15.52 -29.27
N GLN A 46 27.83 -16.54 -28.96
CA GLN A 46 29.10 -16.44 -28.20
C GLN A 46 28.95 -15.80 -26.79
N GLY A 47 27.76 -15.89 -26.22
CA GLY A 47 27.48 -15.40 -24.87
C GLY A 47 26.93 -13.98 -24.82
N ASN A 48 26.72 -13.31 -25.95
CA ASN A 48 26.20 -11.93 -26.01
C ASN A 48 24.66 -11.84 -25.98
N VAL A 49 23.97 -12.96 -26.05
CA VAL A 49 22.50 -13.02 -26.00
C VAL A 49 22.05 -14.01 -24.96
N LEU A 50 21.21 -13.56 -24.04
CA LEU A 50 20.49 -14.42 -23.09
C LEU A 50 19.05 -14.61 -23.57
N SER A 51 18.59 -15.84 -23.58
CA SER A 51 17.21 -16.19 -23.94
C SER A 51 16.55 -16.91 -22.79
N LEU A 52 15.28 -16.58 -22.55
CA LEU A 52 14.44 -17.25 -21.57
C LEU A 52 13.10 -17.64 -22.22
N LYS A 53 12.59 -18.83 -21.91
CA LYS A 53 11.29 -19.27 -22.41
C LYS A 53 10.18 -18.38 -21.87
N GLY A 54 9.20 -18.00 -22.71
CA GLY A 54 8.12 -17.09 -22.31
C GLY A 54 7.32 -17.57 -21.10
N ALA A 55 7.14 -18.88 -20.93
CA ALA A 55 6.49 -19.44 -19.74
C ALA A 55 7.26 -19.17 -18.43
N GLU A 56 8.59 -19.14 -18.48
CA GLU A 56 9.43 -18.85 -17.32
C GLU A 56 9.45 -17.34 -17.00
N VAL A 57 9.33 -16.48 -18.03
CA VAL A 57 9.28 -15.03 -17.87
C VAL A 57 8.11 -14.59 -16.96
N LEU A 58 6.95 -15.26 -17.09
CA LEU A 58 5.74 -14.95 -16.35
C LEU A 58 5.64 -15.65 -14.98
N LYS A 59 6.51 -16.63 -14.75
CA LYS A 59 6.46 -17.45 -13.55
C LYS A 59 6.95 -16.66 -12.34
N ASN A 60 6.18 -16.71 -11.23
CA ASN A 60 6.52 -16.08 -9.95
C ASN A 60 6.88 -14.59 -10.06
N ASN A 61 6.27 -13.88 -11.01
CA ASN A 61 6.53 -12.45 -11.28
C ASN A 61 8.00 -12.11 -11.59
N TRP A 62 8.77 -13.12 -12.02
CA TRP A 62 10.21 -12.98 -12.26
C TRP A 62 10.55 -11.77 -13.15
N PHE A 63 9.78 -11.51 -14.20
CA PHE A 63 10.04 -10.43 -15.14
C PHE A 63 10.10 -9.05 -14.46
N PHE A 64 9.25 -8.83 -13.48
CA PHE A 64 9.21 -7.55 -12.75
C PHE A 64 10.34 -7.44 -11.73
N LEU A 65 10.64 -8.52 -11.02
CA LEU A 65 11.81 -8.58 -10.15
C LEU A 65 13.09 -8.33 -10.96
N PHE A 66 13.15 -8.86 -12.16
CA PHE A 66 14.23 -8.63 -13.11
C PHE A 66 14.32 -7.15 -13.50
N ILE A 67 13.21 -6.51 -13.90
CA ILE A 67 13.19 -5.07 -14.23
C ILE A 67 13.58 -4.22 -13.04
N ASP A 68 13.05 -4.50 -11.84
CA ASP A 68 13.36 -3.74 -10.63
C ASP A 68 14.84 -3.90 -10.24
N THR A 69 15.39 -5.11 -10.34
CA THR A 69 16.82 -5.36 -10.09
C THR A 69 17.71 -4.58 -11.07
N LEU A 70 17.34 -4.55 -12.36
CA LEU A 70 18.09 -3.78 -13.35
C LEU A 70 18.01 -2.28 -13.09
N ARG A 71 16.86 -1.77 -12.66
CA ARG A 71 16.69 -0.36 -12.27
C ARG A 71 17.52 0.00 -11.04
N GLU A 72 17.51 -0.85 -10.01
CA GLU A 72 18.34 -0.64 -8.82
C GLU A 72 19.84 -0.59 -9.17
N LYS A 73 20.25 -1.41 -10.13
CA LYS A 73 21.62 -1.40 -10.69
C LYS A 73 21.87 -0.28 -11.70
N GLN A 74 20.90 0.58 -11.96
CA GLN A 74 20.95 1.68 -12.93
C GLN A 74 21.23 1.20 -14.37
N ILE A 75 20.82 -0.01 -14.73
CA ILE A 75 20.99 -0.58 -16.07
C ILE A 75 19.76 -0.18 -16.91
N PRO A 76 19.96 0.63 -17.98
CA PRO A 76 18.84 1.05 -18.82
C PRO A 76 18.29 -0.11 -19.65
N LEU A 77 16.96 -0.21 -19.71
CA LEU A 77 16.23 -1.19 -20.51
C LEU A 77 15.70 -0.53 -21.78
N PHE A 78 15.99 -1.13 -22.92
CA PHE A 78 15.49 -0.68 -24.23
C PHE A 78 14.67 -1.80 -24.88
N GLY A 79 13.70 -1.43 -25.73
CA GLY A 79 12.95 -2.36 -26.56
C GLY A 79 11.80 -3.07 -25.83
N THR A 80 11.44 -2.65 -24.62
CA THR A 80 10.27 -3.18 -23.89
C THR A 80 8.97 -2.97 -24.65
N GLU A 81 8.86 -1.92 -25.47
CA GLU A 81 7.77 -1.60 -26.36
C GLU A 81 7.58 -2.59 -27.50
N THR A 82 8.61 -3.37 -27.84
CA THR A 82 8.58 -4.37 -28.92
C THR A 82 8.04 -5.74 -28.47
N LEU A 83 7.77 -5.92 -27.18
CA LEU A 83 7.18 -7.14 -26.65
C LEU A 83 5.71 -7.24 -27.06
N LYS A 84 5.44 -7.62 -28.31
CA LYS A 84 4.10 -7.62 -28.94
C LYS A 84 3.05 -8.48 -28.24
N GLN A 85 3.46 -9.50 -27.49
CA GLN A 85 2.56 -10.43 -26.81
C GLN A 85 2.26 -10.05 -25.35
N PHE A 86 3.07 -9.18 -24.77
CA PHE A 86 2.94 -8.80 -23.36
C PHE A 86 3.11 -7.27 -23.25
N LYS A 87 2.00 -6.56 -23.27
CA LYS A 87 2.02 -5.13 -22.95
C LYS A 87 2.08 -4.96 -21.43
N PHE A 88 3.27 -4.74 -20.89
CA PHE A 88 3.43 -4.40 -19.48
C PHE A 88 3.60 -2.90 -19.30
N ASN A 89 2.87 -2.34 -18.36
CA ASN A 89 3.15 -0.99 -17.91
C ASN A 89 4.27 -1.04 -16.87
N THR A 90 5.41 -0.44 -17.20
CA THR A 90 6.60 -0.43 -16.34
C THR A 90 6.60 0.69 -15.31
N ALA A 91 5.57 1.56 -15.28
CA ALA A 91 5.43 2.58 -14.26
C ALA A 91 5.17 1.92 -12.89
N LYS A 92 5.74 2.50 -11.83
CA LYS A 92 5.40 2.09 -10.47
C LYS A 92 3.95 2.48 -10.15
N PRO A 93 3.23 1.66 -9.38
CA PRO A 93 1.90 2.03 -8.92
C PRO A 93 2.00 3.25 -7.99
N SER A 94 1.26 4.30 -8.31
CA SER A 94 1.02 5.44 -7.43
C SER A 94 -0.34 5.24 -6.75
N THR A 95 -0.40 5.39 -5.44
CA THR A 95 -1.62 5.18 -4.65
C THR A 95 -1.86 6.40 -3.79
N ARG A 96 -3.04 7.00 -3.93
CA ARG A 96 -3.48 8.10 -3.06
C ARG A 96 -4.74 7.68 -2.32
N LEU A 97 -4.71 7.86 -1.01
CA LEU A 97 -5.85 7.59 -0.14
C LEU A 97 -6.32 8.89 0.49
N TYR A 98 -7.62 9.14 0.36
CA TYR A 98 -8.31 10.24 1.04
C TYR A 98 -9.27 9.62 2.04
N ILE A 99 -9.01 9.78 3.33
CA ILE A 99 -9.81 9.17 4.37
C ILE A 99 -10.58 10.26 5.10
N SER A 100 -11.89 10.10 5.19
CA SER A 100 -12.79 10.94 5.97
C SER A 100 -13.57 10.09 6.98
N SER A 101 -13.95 10.69 8.11
CA SER A 101 -14.71 10.03 9.16
C SER A 101 -16.19 10.41 9.07
N ASN A 102 -17.05 9.41 9.02
CA ASN A 102 -18.49 9.54 9.22
C ASN A 102 -18.90 9.05 10.62
N THR A 103 -20.21 9.12 10.94
CA THR A 103 -20.72 8.72 12.27
C THR A 103 -20.41 7.25 12.57
N ASP A 104 -20.65 6.34 11.60
CA ASP A 104 -20.56 4.89 11.82
C ASP A 104 -19.44 4.20 11.04
N TRP A 105 -18.84 4.87 10.05
CA TRP A 105 -17.79 4.33 9.18
C TRP A 105 -16.78 5.39 8.78
N PHE A 106 -15.67 4.92 8.20
CA PHE A 106 -14.72 5.74 7.46
C PHE A 106 -14.98 5.61 5.97
N ASP A 107 -14.98 6.72 5.27
CA ASP A 107 -14.95 6.75 3.81
C ASP A 107 -13.50 6.86 3.36
N ALA A 108 -13.03 5.87 2.60
CA ALA A 108 -11.70 5.86 2.01
C ALA A 108 -11.83 5.96 0.49
N LYS A 109 -11.53 7.14 -0.06
CA LYS A 109 -11.41 7.31 -1.50
C LYS A 109 -10.01 6.89 -1.93
N VAL A 110 -9.95 5.96 -2.87
CA VAL A 110 -8.71 5.35 -3.35
C VAL A 110 -8.48 5.76 -4.81
N ASP A 111 -7.32 6.32 -5.10
CA ASP A 111 -6.88 6.63 -6.46
C ASP A 111 -5.57 5.87 -6.73
N ILE A 112 -5.62 4.90 -7.66
CA ILE A 112 -4.49 4.07 -8.04
C ILE A 112 -4.20 4.29 -9.51
N SER A 113 -2.94 4.54 -9.86
CA SER A 113 -2.53 4.72 -11.25
C SER A 113 -1.15 4.12 -11.53
N PHE A 114 -0.95 3.75 -12.80
CA PHE A 114 0.34 3.37 -13.38
C PHE A 114 0.69 4.40 -14.47
N GLY A 115 1.45 5.43 -14.11
CA GLY A 115 1.58 6.61 -14.94
C GLY A 115 0.21 7.26 -15.17
N ASP A 116 -0.19 7.42 -16.44
CA ASP A 116 -1.49 8.01 -16.82
C ASP A 116 -2.67 7.03 -16.75
N GLN A 117 -2.42 5.75 -16.50
CA GLN A 117 -3.45 4.71 -16.50
C GLN A 117 -4.04 4.52 -15.10
N LYS A 118 -5.33 4.87 -14.93
CA LYS A 118 -6.06 4.65 -13.68
C LYS A 118 -6.60 3.23 -13.59
N VAL A 119 -6.56 2.69 -12.36
CA VAL A 119 -7.07 1.36 -12.02
C VAL A 119 -8.31 1.50 -11.14
N SER A 120 -9.35 0.72 -11.42
CA SER A 120 -10.55 0.71 -10.58
C SER A 120 -10.35 -0.13 -9.32
N VAL A 121 -11.03 0.25 -8.24
CA VAL A 121 -11.08 -0.54 -7.01
C VAL A 121 -11.62 -1.95 -7.27
N GLN A 122 -12.56 -2.09 -8.21
CA GLN A 122 -13.13 -3.39 -8.56
C GLN A 122 -12.08 -4.32 -9.20
N ASP A 123 -11.21 -3.79 -10.09
CA ASP A 123 -10.15 -4.58 -10.72
C ASP A 123 -9.12 -5.05 -9.69
N ILE A 124 -8.78 -4.18 -8.73
CA ILE A 124 -7.92 -4.56 -7.59
C ILE A 124 -8.56 -5.67 -6.76
N LYS A 125 -9.85 -5.56 -6.41
CA LYS A 125 -10.55 -6.60 -5.66
C LYS A 125 -10.61 -7.93 -6.41
N ASN A 126 -10.89 -7.89 -7.71
CA ASN A 126 -10.90 -9.09 -8.57
C ASN A 126 -9.51 -9.74 -8.62
N MET A 127 -8.47 -8.94 -8.79
CA MET A 127 -7.09 -9.40 -8.79
C MET A 127 -6.72 -10.09 -7.46
N LEU A 128 -7.03 -9.44 -6.33
CA LEU A 128 -6.78 -10.00 -4.99
C LEU A 128 -7.56 -11.29 -4.73
N ALA A 129 -8.83 -11.36 -5.17
CA ALA A 129 -9.67 -12.56 -5.05
C ALA A 129 -9.09 -13.74 -5.84
N ASN A 130 -8.51 -13.47 -7.01
CA ASN A 130 -7.86 -14.46 -7.87
C ASN A 130 -6.40 -14.75 -7.49
N LYS A 131 -5.90 -14.16 -6.40
CA LYS A 131 -4.49 -14.27 -5.96
C LYS A 131 -3.49 -13.91 -7.06
N GLN A 132 -3.86 -12.96 -7.92
CA GLN A 132 -3.01 -12.42 -8.96
C GLN A 132 -2.25 -11.21 -8.43
N GLN A 133 -1.19 -10.82 -9.16
CA GLN A 133 -0.42 -9.60 -8.86
C GLN A 133 -0.50 -8.60 -10.03
N PHE A 134 -1.22 -8.96 -11.08
CA PHE A 134 -1.37 -8.14 -12.28
C PHE A 134 -2.79 -7.62 -12.37
N VAL A 135 -2.91 -6.35 -12.72
CA VAL A 135 -4.19 -5.71 -12.98
C VAL A 135 -4.22 -5.26 -14.46
N PRO A 136 -5.31 -5.56 -15.19
CA PRO A 136 -5.47 -5.07 -16.55
C PRO A 136 -5.71 -3.56 -16.55
N LEU A 137 -5.00 -2.84 -17.42
CA LEU A 137 -5.13 -1.41 -17.62
C LEU A 137 -6.01 -1.11 -18.84
N LYS A 138 -6.54 0.12 -18.92
CA LYS A 138 -7.47 0.51 -20.00
C LYS A 138 -6.84 0.49 -21.39
N ASP A 139 -5.54 0.67 -21.49
CA ASP A 139 -4.78 0.59 -22.76
C ASP A 139 -4.46 -0.86 -23.18
N GLY A 140 -4.97 -1.85 -22.45
CA GLY A 140 -4.73 -3.27 -22.68
C GLY A 140 -3.38 -3.75 -22.17
N SER A 141 -2.62 -2.92 -21.46
CA SER A 141 -1.41 -3.35 -20.75
C SER A 141 -1.74 -3.93 -19.38
N LEU A 142 -0.76 -4.58 -18.76
CA LEU A 142 -0.84 -5.14 -17.42
C LEU A 142 0.03 -4.32 -16.46
N GLY A 143 -0.55 -3.83 -15.38
CA GLY A 143 0.17 -3.20 -14.28
C GLY A 143 0.50 -4.23 -13.20
N LEU A 144 1.74 -4.20 -12.69
CA LEU A 144 2.15 -5.04 -11.58
C LEU A 144 2.01 -4.29 -10.25
N LEU A 145 1.39 -4.94 -9.28
CA LEU A 145 1.39 -4.51 -7.89
C LEU A 145 2.48 -5.28 -7.12
N PRO A 146 3.56 -4.60 -6.71
CA PRO A 146 4.66 -5.23 -5.98
C PRO A 146 4.19 -5.87 -4.67
N GLU A 147 4.93 -6.86 -4.17
CA GLU A 147 4.59 -7.54 -2.91
C GLU A 147 4.51 -6.57 -1.73
N LYS A 148 5.39 -5.58 -1.67
CA LYS A 148 5.34 -4.50 -0.66
C LYS A 148 4.01 -3.75 -0.71
N TRP A 149 3.52 -3.44 -1.91
CA TRP A 149 2.22 -2.80 -2.10
C TRP A 149 1.07 -3.69 -1.64
N LEU A 150 1.11 -4.97 -2.01
CA LEU A 150 0.09 -5.96 -1.62
C LEU A 150 0.04 -6.12 -0.10
N ASN A 151 1.19 -6.21 0.56
CA ASN A 151 1.27 -6.33 2.01
C ASN A 151 0.70 -5.08 2.70
N LYS A 152 0.95 -3.88 2.16
CA LYS A 152 0.49 -2.61 2.71
C LYS A 152 -1.03 -2.41 2.53
N TYR A 153 -1.57 -2.68 1.35
CA TYR A 153 -2.93 -2.25 0.98
C TYR A 153 -3.96 -3.37 0.87
N SER A 154 -3.57 -4.65 0.74
CA SER A 154 -4.54 -5.73 0.45
C SER A 154 -5.64 -5.87 1.51
N LEU A 155 -5.33 -5.60 2.77
CA LEU A 155 -6.29 -5.70 3.86
C LEU A 155 -7.37 -4.62 3.73
N LEU A 156 -7.01 -3.38 3.35
CA LEU A 156 -7.94 -2.29 3.07
C LEU A 156 -8.99 -2.71 2.03
N PHE A 157 -8.56 -3.34 0.93
CA PHE A 157 -9.48 -3.79 -0.13
C PHE A 157 -10.32 -5.00 0.24
N LYS A 158 -9.82 -5.87 1.13
CA LYS A 158 -10.56 -7.04 1.61
C LYS A 158 -11.69 -6.68 2.55
N VAL A 159 -11.46 -5.73 3.47
CA VAL A 159 -12.46 -5.33 4.47
C VAL A 159 -13.32 -4.15 4.03
N GLY A 160 -12.81 -3.31 3.12
CA GLY A 160 -13.53 -2.14 2.62
C GLY A 160 -14.72 -2.54 1.76
N GLU A 161 -15.91 -2.06 2.10
CA GLU A 161 -17.13 -2.26 1.33
C GLU A 161 -17.26 -1.22 0.23
N GLY A 162 -17.68 -1.63 -0.95
CA GLY A 162 -17.85 -0.75 -2.13
C GLY A 162 -17.22 -1.33 -3.38
N LYS A 163 -17.72 -0.89 -4.53
CA LYS A 163 -17.25 -1.29 -5.88
C LYS A 163 -16.66 -0.12 -6.65
N THR A 164 -16.90 1.09 -6.18
CA THR A 164 -16.37 2.34 -6.75
C THR A 164 -15.07 2.73 -6.06
N ASP A 165 -14.49 3.84 -6.46
CA ASP A 165 -13.25 4.38 -5.88
C ASP A 165 -13.40 4.78 -4.39
N ASN A 166 -14.62 4.74 -3.84
CA ASN A 166 -14.89 4.93 -2.42
C ASN A 166 -15.15 3.60 -1.72
N LEU A 167 -14.34 3.32 -0.72
CA LEU A 167 -14.50 2.19 0.19
C LEU A 167 -15.07 2.69 1.51
N LYS A 168 -16.06 1.98 2.04
CA LYS A 168 -16.56 2.17 3.41
C LYS A 168 -15.89 1.17 4.33
N LEU A 169 -15.31 1.65 5.41
CA LEU A 169 -14.70 0.82 6.43
C LEU A 169 -15.43 1.02 7.75
N SER A 170 -15.84 -0.06 8.37
CA SER A 170 -16.38 0.02 9.73
C SER A 170 -15.33 0.63 10.68
N LYS A 171 -15.77 1.37 11.69
CA LYS A 171 -14.90 1.94 12.73
C LYS A 171 -14.07 0.89 13.48
N TYR A 172 -14.54 -0.36 13.51
CA TYR A 172 -13.77 -1.49 14.06
C TYR A 172 -12.47 -1.78 13.30
N HIS A 173 -12.36 -1.33 12.04
CA HIS A 173 -11.15 -1.49 11.21
C HIS A 173 -10.18 -0.29 11.32
N PHE A 174 -10.31 0.52 12.37
CA PHE A 174 -9.44 1.68 12.58
C PHE A 174 -7.95 1.33 12.60
N SER A 175 -7.59 0.17 13.18
CA SER A 175 -6.20 -0.28 13.22
C SER A 175 -5.55 -0.39 11.84
N ILE A 176 -6.32 -0.76 10.81
CA ILE A 176 -5.84 -0.83 9.42
C ILE A 176 -5.47 0.55 8.90
N LEU A 177 -6.30 1.56 9.21
CA LEU A 177 -6.04 2.94 8.83
C LEU A 177 -4.86 3.53 9.58
N ASP A 178 -4.72 3.17 10.86
CA ASP A 178 -3.59 3.58 11.69
C ASP A 178 -2.27 3.00 11.17
N ASP A 179 -2.23 1.71 10.83
CA ASP A 179 -1.08 1.06 10.23
C ASP A 179 -0.68 1.72 8.90
N LEU A 180 -1.66 2.03 8.04
CA LEU A 180 -1.43 2.75 6.79
C LEU A 180 -0.90 4.16 7.03
N TYR A 181 -1.40 4.84 8.06
CA TYR A 181 -0.93 6.17 8.44
C TYR A 181 0.52 6.16 8.94
N GLN A 182 0.90 5.16 9.75
CA GLN A 182 2.26 5.03 10.26
C GLN A 182 3.28 4.65 9.18
N GLN A 183 2.84 3.86 8.18
CA GLN A 183 3.67 3.40 7.06
C GLN A 183 3.60 4.35 5.85
N ARG A 184 3.07 5.58 6.01
CA ARG A 184 2.94 6.51 4.88
C ARG A 184 4.30 7.04 4.45
N ASP A 185 4.51 7.07 3.14
CA ASP A 185 5.47 7.96 2.50
C ASP A 185 4.76 9.30 2.24
N GLU A 186 5.45 10.43 2.39
CA GLU A 186 4.85 11.79 2.41
C GLU A 186 4.01 12.12 1.16
N GLU A 187 4.22 11.41 0.03
CA GLU A 187 3.53 11.65 -1.23
C GLU A 187 2.25 10.80 -1.44
N GLU A 188 2.02 9.77 -0.63
CA GLU A 188 1.00 8.74 -0.94
C GLU A 188 -0.31 8.88 -0.16
N LEU A 189 -0.33 9.57 0.96
CA LEU A 189 -1.47 9.58 1.86
C LEU A 189 -1.88 10.99 2.26
N ILE A 190 -3.00 11.45 1.71
CA ILE A 190 -3.67 12.67 2.15
C ILE A 190 -4.79 12.27 3.09
N PHE A 191 -4.53 12.32 4.40
CA PHE A 191 -5.58 12.21 5.40
C PHE A 191 -6.26 13.55 5.58
N GLN A 192 -7.45 13.72 5.02
CA GLN A 192 -8.36 14.77 5.42
C GLN A 192 -9.15 14.30 6.66
N LEU A 193 -8.46 13.88 7.67
CA LEU A 193 -9.07 13.60 8.96
C LEU A 193 -9.03 14.89 9.78
N GLU A 194 -10.13 15.66 9.69
CA GLU A 194 -10.42 16.71 10.67
C GLU A 194 -10.12 16.16 12.07
N GLY A 195 -9.47 16.92 12.93
CA GLY A 195 -8.99 16.66 14.31
C GLY A 195 -9.54 15.50 15.16
N LYS A 196 -10.55 14.77 14.64
CA LYS A 196 -11.09 13.55 15.23
C LYS A 196 -10.11 12.37 15.16
N TYR A 197 -9.26 12.29 14.12
CA TYR A 197 -8.28 11.20 14.01
C TYR A 197 -7.18 11.34 15.06
N GLU A 198 -6.71 12.54 15.30
CA GLU A 198 -5.72 12.80 16.35
C GLU A 198 -6.30 12.42 17.72
N LYS A 199 -7.56 12.76 18.00
CA LYS A 199 -8.26 12.33 19.21
C LYS A 199 -8.44 10.82 19.31
N ILE A 200 -8.69 10.13 18.20
CA ILE A 200 -8.77 8.67 18.18
C ILE A 200 -7.38 8.04 18.37
N ARG A 201 -6.34 8.68 17.84
CA ARG A 201 -4.94 8.23 17.97
C ARG A 201 -4.36 8.53 19.35
N GLU A 202 -4.68 9.65 19.93
CA GLU A 202 -4.37 10.00 21.33
C GLU A 202 -5.10 9.09 22.33
N ARG A 203 -5.80 8.14 21.84
CA ARG A 203 -6.65 7.10 22.43
C ARG A 203 -6.09 6.42 23.68
N TYR A 204 -4.81 6.44 23.90
CA TYR A 204 -4.19 5.84 25.09
C TYR A 204 -4.08 6.80 26.27
N ALA A 205 -4.41 8.08 26.08
CA ALA A 205 -4.70 9.00 27.14
C ALA A 205 -6.25 9.06 27.35
N ILE A 206 -6.83 8.03 27.98
CA ILE A 206 -8.16 8.16 28.59
C ILE A 206 -8.06 9.43 29.43
N THR A 207 -8.72 10.49 28.98
CA THR A 207 -8.66 11.79 29.65
C THR A 207 -9.11 11.58 31.07
N ASP A 208 -8.34 12.07 32.03
CA ASP A 208 -8.67 11.99 33.45
C ASP A 208 -9.84 12.94 33.76
N ILE A 209 -11.04 12.53 33.33
CA ILE A 209 -12.29 13.26 33.53
C ILE A 209 -12.83 12.86 34.90
N ALA A 210 -13.00 13.86 35.77
CA ALA A 210 -13.60 13.61 37.06
C ALA A 210 -15.12 13.34 36.92
N PRO A 211 -15.65 12.32 37.61
CA PRO A 211 -17.10 12.10 37.71
C PRO A 211 -17.82 13.28 38.37
N PRO A 212 -19.14 13.47 38.18
CA PRO A 212 -19.95 14.47 38.88
C PRO A 212 -19.68 14.46 40.37
N ALA A 213 -19.52 15.65 40.97
CA ALA A 213 -19.01 15.84 42.33
C ALA A 213 -19.78 15.04 43.40
N HIS A 214 -21.07 14.86 43.23
CA HIS A 214 -21.92 14.12 44.19
C HIS A 214 -21.86 12.58 43.98
N LEU A 215 -21.37 12.09 42.83
CA LEU A 215 -21.19 10.69 42.55
C LEU A 215 -19.75 10.22 42.73
N SER A 216 -18.79 11.12 42.59
CA SER A 216 -17.37 10.82 42.71
C SER A 216 -16.98 10.08 44.01
N PRO A 217 -17.50 10.41 45.20
CA PRO A 217 -17.17 9.72 46.45
C PRO A 217 -17.75 8.29 46.54
N ILE A 218 -18.72 7.97 45.71
CA ILE A 218 -19.45 6.68 45.73
C ILE A 218 -18.85 5.69 44.77
N LEU A 219 -18.19 6.17 43.70
CA LEU A 219 -17.62 5.32 42.66
C LEU A 219 -16.33 4.65 43.11
N ARG A 220 -16.21 3.36 42.83
CA ARG A 220 -14.95 2.61 42.98
C ARG A 220 -13.99 2.95 41.82
N PRO A 221 -12.66 2.76 41.99
CA PRO A 221 -11.70 3.13 40.95
C PRO A 221 -12.01 2.55 39.57
N TYR A 222 -12.40 1.28 39.47
CA TYR A 222 -12.75 0.68 38.17
C TYR A 222 -14.03 1.26 37.56
N GLN A 223 -14.97 1.72 38.39
CA GLN A 223 -16.20 2.40 37.92
C GLN A 223 -15.87 3.79 37.39
N VAL A 224 -14.88 4.48 37.98
CA VAL A 224 -14.36 5.73 37.45
C VAL A 224 -13.71 5.48 36.07
N SER A 225 -12.92 4.41 35.94
CA SER A 225 -12.34 4.03 34.63
C SER A 225 -13.41 3.72 33.60
N GLY A 226 -14.49 3.02 33.98
CA GLY A 226 -15.62 2.76 33.08
C GLY A 226 -16.37 4.03 32.69
N PHE A 227 -16.56 4.97 33.62
CA PHE A 227 -17.13 6.29 33.35
C PHE A 227 -16.25 7.07 32.35
N GLN A 228 -14.94 7.10 32.55
CA GLN A 228 -13.98 7.76 31.64
C GLN A 228 -14.00 7.13 30.26
N TRP A 229 -14.07 5.79 30.18
CA TRP A 229 -14.20 5.08 28.93
C TRP A 229 -15.50 5.41 28.18
N LEU A 230 -16.65 5.53 28.87
CA LEU A 230 -17.92 5.95 28.27
C LEU A 230 -17.82 7.39 27.70
N ASN A 231 -17.18 8.31 28.43
CA ASN A 231 -16.93 9.66 27.93
C ASN A 231 -16.02 9.65 26.69
N TYR A 232 -14.96 8.85 26.72
CA TYR A 232 -14.10 8.68 25.55
C TYR A 232 -14.90 8.19 24.33
N LEU A 233 -15.73 7.16 24.48
CA LEU A 233 -16.57 6.65 23.39
C LEU A 233 -17.50 7.73 22.83
N HIS A 234 -18.08 8.55 23.71
CA HIS A 234 -18.93 9.68 23.31
C HIS A 234 -18.15 10.73 22.51
N ASP A 235 -16.96 11.11 22.98
CA ASP A 235 -16.14 12.14 22.33
C ASP A 235 -15.67 11.70 20.93
N VAL A 236 -15.35 10.41 20.75
CA VAL A 236 -14.98 9.86 19.44
C VAL A 236 -16.21 9.39 18.63
N GLN A 237 -17.42 9.52 19.18
CA GLN A 237 -18.67 9.08 18.57
C GLN A 237 -18.66 7.58 18.20
N TRP A 238 -18.17 6.76 19.09
CA TRP A 238 -18.19 5.31 18.96
C TRP A 238 -19.23 4.69 19.89
N GLY A 239 -19.84 3.59 19.43
CA GLY A 239 -20.60 2.73 20.29
C GLY A 239 -19.70 1.80 21.11
N GLY A 240 -20.22 1.29 22.23
CA GLY A 240 -19.53 0.31 23.06
C GLY A 240 -20.49 -0.55 23.86
N ILE A 241 -19.98 -1.65 24.41
CA ILE A 241 -20.72 -2.57 25.27
C ILE A 241 -20.02 -2.60 26.63
N LEU A 242 -20.70 -2.15 27.67
CA LEU A 242 -20.24 -2.27 29.05
C LEU A 242 -20.54 -3.68 29.56
N ALA A 243 -19.58 -4.58 29.42
CA ALA A 243 -19.73 -6.03 29.66
C ALA A 243 -19.14 -6.52 30.98
N ASP A 244 -19.09 -5.66 32.00
CA ASP A 244 -18.66 -6.05 33.35
C ASP A 244 -19.54 -7.18 33.92
N ASP A 245 -19.04 -7.94 34.87
CA ASP A 245 -19.78 -8.99 35.54
C ASP A 245 -21.01 -8.44 36.28
N MET A 246 -21.93 -9.30 36.59
CA MET A 246 -23.14 -8.96 37.37
C MET A 246 -22.72 -8.44 38.75
N GLY A 247 -23.38 -7.39 39.21
CA GLY A 247 -23.10 -6.78 40.52
C GLY A 247 -21.98 -5.74 40.55
N LEU A 248 -21.18 -5.55 39.48
CA LEU A 248 -20.09 -4.57 39.44
C LEU A 248 -20.53 -3.10 39.23
N GLY A 249 -21.84 -2.85 39.22
CA GLY A 249 -22.38 -1.48 39.21
C GLY A 249 -22.33 -0.80 37.84
N LYS A 250 -22.61 -1.54 36.75
CA LYS A 250 -22.79 -0.97 35.41
C LYS A 250 -23.78 0.19 35.39
N THR A 251 -24.85 0.07 36.14
CA THR A 251 -25.90 1.10 36.24
C THR A 251 -25.35 2.42 36.78
N ILE A 252 -24.55 2.40 37.84
CA ILE A 252 -24.01 3.64 38.42
C ILE A 252 -22.97 4.28 37.49
N GLN A 253 -22.17 3.49 36.77
CA GLN A 253 -21.24 4.00 35.76
C GLN A 253 -22.00 4.73 34.64
N THR A 254 -23.09 4.10 34.13
CA THR A 254 -23.93 4.69 33.08
C THR A 254 -24.65 5.95 33.56
N LEU A 255 -25.21 5.93 34.79
CA LEU A 255 -25.87 7.09 35.35
C LEU A 255 -24.91 8.28 35.60
N SER A 256 -23.68 7.98 36.02
CA SER A 256 -22.62 9.00 36.18
C SER A 256 -22.27 9.64 34.84
N PHE A 257 -22.17 8.84 33.79
CA PHE A 257 -21.95 9.33 32.44
C PHE A 257 -23.10 10.21 31.92
N LEU A 258 -24.34 9.80 32.08
CA LEU A 258 -25.51 10.55 31.65
C LEU A 258 -25.63 11.89 32.46
N GLN A 259 -25.35 11.86 33.75
CA GLN A 259 -25.35 13.04 34.59
C GLN A 259 -24.25 14.03 34.16
N HIS A 260 -23.05 13.52 33.82
CA HIS A 260 -21.96 14.34 33.30
C HIS A 260 -22.34 15.03 31.97
N LEU A 261 -22.99 14.31 31.07
CA LEU A 261 -23.48 14.91 29.81
C LEU A 261 -24.52 15.98 30.05
N LYS A 262 -25.42 15.78 31.04
CA LYS A 262 -26.42 16.77 31.41
C LYS A 262 -25.83 18.04 32.03
N GLU A 263 -24.72 17.92 32.75
CA GLU A 263 -24.02 19.09 33.36
C GLU A 263 -23.18 19.85 32.31
N LYS A 264 -22.79 19.22 31.21
CA LYS A 264 -22.03 19.84 30.12
C LYS A 264 -22.91 20.62 29.12
N ASN A 265 -24.19 20.29 29.01
CA ASN A 265 -25.16 20.93 28.11
C ASN A 265 -26.06 21.91 28.90
#